data_1d959cbd1762714e53d6d461dfb624f1
#
_entry.id   1d959cbd1762714e53d6d461dfb624f1
#
_cell.length_a   1.000
_cell.length_b   1.000
_cell.length_c   1.000
_cell.angle_alpha   90.00
_cell.angle_beta   90.00
_cell.angle_gamma   90.00
#
_symmetry.space_group_name_H-M   'P 1'
#
loop_
_entity.id
_entity.type
_entity.pdbx_description
1 polymer ?
#
loop_
_entity_poly.entity_id
_entity_poly.type
_entity_poly.pdbx_seq_one_letter_code
_entity_poly.pdbx_strand_id
1 'polypeptide(L)' 'MKRVGEATRTAQGKLIVRSEDESYPNLGTTVLDENLDEVGTVVSIFGPVERPFLAVVPDGKPIVGLVGSPLYARD' A
#
# COMPACT_ATOMS: atom_id res chain seq x y z
N MET A 1 0.75 15.03 -2.58
CA MET A 1 1.02 13.59 -2.46
C MET A 1 1.07 13.20 -1.00
N LYS A 2 0.49 12.07 -0.65
CA LYS A 2 0.35 11.65 0.74
C LYS A 2 1.04 10.31 0.94
N ARG A 3 1.79 10.17 2.05
CA ARG A 3 2.37 8.89 2.42
C ARG A 3 1.28 7.96 2.95
N VAL A 4 1.20 6.77 2.37
CA VAL A 4 0.20 5.77 2.74
C VAL A 4 0.69 4.94 3.92
N GLY A 5 1.94 4.51 3.86
CA GLY A 5 2.52 3.67 4.88
C GLY A 5 3.74 2.95 4.35
N GLU A 6 4.09 1.86 5.02
CA GLU A 6 5.26 1.07 4.66
C GLU A 6 4.85 -0.34 4.28
N ALA A 7 5.42 -0.85 3.19
CA ALA A 7 5.19 -2.23 2.77
C ALA A 7 5.87 -3.17 3.75
N THR A 8 5.11 -4.09 4.35
CA THR A 8 5.62 -4.96 5.40
C THR A 8 5.93 -6.37 4.93
N ARG A 9 5.14 -6.90 4.00
CA ARG A 9 5.32 -8.26 3.48
C ARG A 9 4.46 -8.46 2.25
N THR A 10 4.64 -9.60 1.59
CA THR A 10 3.72 -10.06 0.55
C THR A 10 2.88 -11.21 1.10
N ALA A 11 1.67 -11.35 0.58
CA ALA A 11 0.78 -12.44 0.95
C ALA A 11 -0.16 -12.73 -0.22
N GLN A 12 -0.14 -13.95 -0.71
CA GLN A 12 -1.03 -14.40 -1.79
C GLN A 12 -0.98 -13.49 -3.02
N GLY A 13 0.23 -13.08 -3.38
CA GLY A 13 0.43 -12.23 -4.54
C GLY A 13 0.08 -10.76 -4.33
N LYS A 14 -0.23 -10.36 -3.11
CA LYS A 14 -0.54 -8.97 -2.79
C LYS A 14 0.54 -8.37 -1.90
N LEU A 15 0.70 -7.05 -1.98
CA LEU A 15 1.60 -6.34 -1.10
C LEU A 15 0.80 -5.86 0.12
N ILE A 16 1.27 -6.21 1.31
CA ILE A 16 0.61 -5.81 2.55
C ILE A 16 1.32 -4.57 3.08
N VAL A 17 0.55 -3.51 3.24
CA VAL A 17 1.06 -2.21 3.66
C VAL A 17 0.48 -1.86 5.03
N ARG A 18 1.34 -1.45 5.97
CA ARG A 18 0.89 -0.95 7.26
C ARG A 18 0.71 0.55 7.14
N SER A 19 -0.51 1.04 7.35
CA SER A 19 -0.75 2.48 7.34
C SER A 19 -0.06 3.14 8.53
N GLU A 20 0.20 4.45 8.41
CA GLU A 20 0.89 5.18 9.47
C GLU A 20 -0.02 5.55 10.63
N ASP A 21 -1.29 5.77 10.32
CA ASP A 21 -2.28 6.13 11.32
C ASP A 21 -3.67 5.75 10.80
N GLU A 22 -4.71 6.32 11.37
CA GLU A 22 -6.08 6.06 10.96
C GLU A 22 -6.49 6.76 9.65
N SER A 23 -5.60 7.59 9.10
CA SER A 23 -5.85 8.33 7.86
C SER A 23 -5.30 7.53 6.67
N TYR A 24 -6.06 6.60 6.16
CA TYR A 24 -5.65 5.68 5.11
C TYR A 24 -6.48 5.92 3.83
N PRO A 25 -5.96 5.51 2.66
CA PRO A 25 -6.69 5.72 1.41
C PRO A 25 -7.90 4.79 1.29
N ASN A 26 -8.85 5.19 0.46
CA ASN A 26 -10.04 4.41 0.19
C ASN A 26 -9.71 3.21 -0.70
N LEU A 27 -10.60 2.22 -0.69
CA LEU A 27 -10.54 1.12 -1.64
C LEU A 27 -10.54 1.69 -3.06
N GLY A 28 -9.75 1.07 -3.94
CA GLY A 28 -9.64 1.51 -5.32
C GLY A 28 -8.55 2.55 -5.56
N THR A 29 -7.91 3.05 -4.51
CA THR A 29 -6.85 4.04 -4.66
C THR A 29 -5.60 3.42 -5.27
N THR A 30 -4.99 4.11 -6.23
CA THR A 30 -3.71 3.70 -6.80
C THR A 30 -2.58 4.08 -5.86
N VAL A 31 -1.70 3.11 -5.59
CA VAL A 31 -0.55 3.29 -4.72
C VAL A 31 0.71 3.46 -5.55
N LEU A 32 1.57 4.39 -5.16
CA LEU A 32 2.81 4.74 -5.85
C LEU A 32 4.00 4.41 -4.98
N ASP A 33 5.15 4.10 -5.63
CA ASP A 33 6.41 3.92 -4.92
C ASP A 33 7.16 5.26 -4.78
N GLU A 34 8.39 5.20 -4.28
CA GLU A 34 9.21 6.40 -4.07
C GLU A 34 9.54 7.13 -5.37
N ASN A 35 9.52 6.43 -6.49
CA ASN A 35 9.78 7.00 -7.80
C ASN A 35 8.51 7.49 -8.48
N LEU A 36 7.38 7.46 -7.79
CA LEU A 36 6.06 7.83 -8.28
C LEU A 36 5.54 6.89 -9.38
N ASP A 37 6.09 5.69 -9.46
CA ASP A 37 5.58 4.66 -10.35
C ASP A 37 4.41 3.95 -9.69
N GLU A 38 3.41 3.58 -10.48
CA GLU A 38 2.25 2.87 -9.97
C GLU A 38 2.62 1.47 -9.54
N VAL A 39 2.31 1.14 -8.30
CA VAL A 39 2.54 -0.20 -7.74
C VAL A 39 1.31 -1.07 -7.92
N GLY A 40 0.15 -0.53 -7.60
CA GLY A 40 -1.09 -1.29 -7.67
C GLY A 40 -2.25 -0.54 -7.04
N THR A 41 -3.28 -1.28 -6.67
CA THR A 41 -4.56 -0.73 -6.21
C THR A 41 -4.93 -1.33 -4.86
N VAL A 42 -5.42 -0.51 -3.95
CA VAL A 42 -5.92 -0.95 -2.64
C VAL A 42 -7.22 -1.72 -2.84
N VAL A 43 -7.24 -3.00 -2.42
CA VAL A 43 -8.42 -3.86 -2.57
C VAL A 43 -9.02 -4.29 -1.24
N SER A 44 -8.31 -4.10 -0.13
CA SER A 44 -8.80 -4.49 1.17
C SER A 44 -8.15 -3.65 2.26
N ILE A 45 -8.92 -3.37 3.31
CA ILE A 45 -8.45 -2.65 4.48
C ILE A 45 -8.85 -3.50 5.68
N PHE A 46 -7.91 -3.85 6.54
CA PHE A 46 -8.17 -4.76 7.66
C PHE A 46 -7.25 -4.47 8.83
N GLY A 47 -7.54 -5.08 9.98
CA GLY A 47 -6.72 -4.95 11.18
C GLY A 47 -7.19 -3.81 12.09
N PRO A 48 -6.29 -3.29 12.95
CA PRO A 48 -6.68 -2.28 13.95
C PRO A 48 -7.19 -0.99 13.32
N VAL A 49 -8.22 -0.40 13.92
CA VAL A 49 -8.85 0.82 13.40
C VAL A 49 -7.85 1.99 13.38
N GLU A 50 -7.01 2.07 14.40
CA GLU A 50 -6.08 3.19 14.55
C GLU A 50 -4.95 3.15 13.52
N ARG A 51 -4.64 1.95 13.02
CA ARG A 51 -3.50 1.76 12.13
C ARG A 51 -3.69 0.48 11.31
N PRO A 52 -4.63 0.52 10.37
CA PRO A 52 -4.98 -0.70 9.61
C PRO A 52 -3.89 -1.12 8.64
N PHE A 53 -4.03 -2.36 8.18
CA PHE A 53 -3.26 -2.88 7.06
C PHE A 53 -4.05 -2.69 5.78
N LEU A 54 -3.33 -2.53 4.68
CA LEU A 54 -3.92 -2.42 3.36
C LEU A 54 -3.39 -3.55 2.49
N ALA A 55 -4.25 -4.19 1.73
CA ALA A 55 -3.81 -5.16 0.72
C ALA A 55 -3.83 -4.48 -0.64
N VAL A 56 -2.69 -4.49 -1.32
CA VAL A 56 -2.52 -3.86 -2.62
C VAL A 56 -2.28 -4.94 -3.67
N VAL A 57 -3.15 -4.98 -4.68
CA VAL A 57 -2.98 -5.87 -5.81
C VAL A 57 -2.01 -5.22 -6.79
N PRO A 58 -0.87 -5.87 -7.10
CA PRO A 58 0.12 -5.27 -7.99
C PRO A 58 -0.41 -5.12 -9.40
N ASP A 59 0.07 -4.07 -10.06
CA ASP A 59 -0.31 -3.74 -11.42
C ASP A 59 0.85 -4.08 -12.38
N GLY A 60 1.21 -5.36 -12.40
CA GLY A 60 2.21 -5.88 -13.32
C GLY A 60 3.66 -5.76 -12.87
N LYS A 61 3.93 -5.09 -11.76
CA LYS A 61 5.30 -4.95 -11.27
C LYS A 61 5.62 -5.97 -10.19
N PRO A 62 6.90 -6.41 -10.09
CA PRO A 62 7.31 -7.24 -8.96
C PRO A 62 7.18 -6.44 -7.66
N ILE A 63 6.59 -7.06 -6.64
CA ILE A 63 6.34 -6.38 -5.37
C ILE A 63 7.32 -6.78 -4.26
N VAL A 64 8.01 -7.90 -4.41
CA VAL A 64 8.89 -8.40 -3.35
C VAL A 64 10.00 -7.42 -3.00
N GLY A 65 10.50 -6.67 -3.97
CA GLY A 65 11.54 -5.67 -3.74
C GLY A 65 11.05 -4.41 -3.06
N LEU A 66 9.74 -4.26 -2.88
CA LEU A 66 9.15 -3.08 -2.25
C LEU A 66 8.95 -3.25 -0.74
N VAL A 67 9.14 -4.46 -0.22
CA VAL A 67 9.02 -4.70 1.22
C VAL A 67 10.04 -3.84 1.95
N GLY A 68 9.57 -3.10 2.95
CA GLY A 68 10.39 -2.15 3.68
C GLY A 68 10.38 -0.74 3.12
N SER A 69 9.76 -0.53 1.96
CA SER A 69 9.74 0.79 1.32
C SER A 69 8.49 1.56 1.68
N PRO A 70 8.59 2.90 1.74
CA PRO A 70 7.40 3.74 1.92
C PRO A 70 6.59 3.78 0.63
N LEU A 71 5.28 3.89 0.78
CA LEU A 71 4.36 3.97 -0.34
C LEU A 71 3.50 5.21 -0.22
N TYR A 72 3.04 5.71 -1.36
CA TYR A 72 2.35 6.99 -1.46
C TYR A 72 1.06 6.87 -2.27
N ALA A 73 0.20 7.86 -2.15
CA ALA A 73 -0.99 8.00 -2.97
C ALA A 73 -1.10 9.44 -3.43
N ARG A 74 -1.71 9.64 -4.59
CA ARG A 74 -2.05 10.98 -5.06
C ARG A 74 -3.25 11.48 -4.25
N ASP A 75 -3.25 12.76 -4.03
CA ASP A 75 -4.36 13.40 -3.31
C ASP A 75 -5.62 13.44 -4.16
#